data_d62b62cde4cd8ad1a94fa39cb08589f9
#
_entry.id   d62b62cde4cd8ad1a94fa39cb08589f9
#
_cell.length_a   1.000
_cell.length_b   1.000
_cell.length_c   1.000
_cell.angle_alpha   90.00
_cell.angle_beta   90.00
_cell.angle_gamma   90.00
#
_symmetry.space_group_name_H-M   'P 1'
#
loop_
_entity.id
_entity.type
_entity.pdbx_description
1 polymer ?
#
loop_
_entity_poly.entity_id
_entity_poly.type
_entity_poly.pdbx_seq_one_letter_code
_entity_poly.pdbx_strand_id
1 'polypeptide(L)'
;RAARELHGMPGAPVLLRGKEGLEELAAMDGSDIVLNAVVGIAGLAATLSAIKSGRDVALANKESLVTGGSLVTDAVRENNVKLLPVDSEHSAIFQCLQDEYSAKSLQKILLTASGGPFFGRTRQELQNVTKDDALRHPNWSMGSKITIDSATLMNKGLELIEAVWLFGLPAEQVQVVVQRQSIIHSMVQFSDNSILAQLGVPDMRIPIQYALTWPERVPGPAPELDFTKLHELTFDTADEATFRCLAACKKAIGKGGLAPCAANGANEEAVRLFLEGRIPFLKIGELVEGVVDSEAFGGPYTLDDVYACDAAARAYVLAHVS
;
A
#
# COMPACT_ATOMS: atom_id res chain seq x y z
N ARG A 1 -4.59 30.82 1.59
CA ARG A 1 -5.78 31.48 1.02
C ARG A 1 -6.99 31.24 1.92
N ALA A 2 -7.43 30.02 2.16
CA ALA A 2 -8.60 29.69 2.98
C ALA A 2 -8.57 30.36 4.39
N ALA A 3 -7.43 30.38 5.06
CA ALA A 3 -7.30 31.04 6.38
C ALA A 3 -7.58 32.53 6.35
N ARG A 4 -7.29 33.25 5.26
CA ARG A 4 -7.61 34.65 5.10
C ARG A 4 -9.09 34.88 4.81
N GLU A 5 -9.69 33.96 4.05
CA GLU A 5 -11.11 34.02 3.67
C GLU A 5 -12.04 33.71 4.84
N LEU A 6 -11.63 32.81 5.76
CA LEU A 6 -12.41 32.40 6.93
C LEU A 6 -12.15 33.23 8.18
N HIS A 7 -11.09 34.07 8.19
CA HIS A 7 -10.73 34.86 9.36
C HIS A 7 -11.82 35.88 9.70
N GLY A 8 -12.33 35.81 10.94
CA GLY A 8 -13.36 36.73 11.43
C GLY A 8 -14.80 36.41 11.02
N MET A 9 -15.06 35.29 10.29
CA MET A 9 -16.42 34.86 9.99
C MET A 9 -17.06 34.18 11.22
N PRO A 10 -18.27 34.59 11.65
CA PRO A 10 -18.98 33.87 12.72
C PRO A 10 -19.21 32.40 12.35
N GLY A 11 -18.84 31.49 13.27
CA GLY A 11 -18.97 30.05 13.04
C GLY A 11 -17.95 29.46 12.05
N ALA A 12 -16.88 30.18 11.73
CA ALA A 12 -15.81 29.65 10.87
C ALA A 12 -15.19 28.38 11.49
N PRO A 13 -14.89 27.37 10.67
CA PRO A 13 -14.23 26.15 11.14
C PRO A 13 -12.80 26.46 11.60
N VAL A 14 -12.30 25.68 12.55
CA VAL A 14 -10.90 25.69 12.95
C VAL A 14 -10.04 25.17 11.79
N LEU A 15 -9.01 25.92 11.41
CA LEU A 15 -8.08 25.53 10.35
C LEU A 15 -6.78 24.99 10.95
N LEU A 16 -6.62 23.71 10.89
CA LEU A 16 -5.40 23.00 11.24
C LEU A 16 -4.44 22.95 10.04
N ARG A 17 -3.12 22.98 10.28
CA ARG A 17 -2.11 23.07 9.20
C ARG A 17 -0.88 22.24 9.52
N GLY A 18 -0.23 21.77 8.45
CA GLY A 18 1.02 21.05 8.58
C GLY A 18 0.87 19.67 9.19
N LYS A 19 1.97 19.10 9.63
CA LYS A 19 2.04 17.78 10.26
C LYS A 19 1.26 17.78 11.58
N GLU A 20 1.51 18.74 12.43
CA GLU A 20 0.84 18.90 13.73
C GLU A 20 -0.68 19.02 13.57
N GLY A 21 -1.13 19.76 12.56
CA GLY A 21 -2.55 19.89 12.28
C GLY A 21 -3.21 18.60 11.78
N LEU A 22 -2.48 17.75 11.07
CA LEU A 22 -2.98 16.41 10.69
C LEU A 22 -3.07 15.49 11.91
N GLU A 23 -2.07 15.51 12.79
CA GLU A 23 -2.05 14.74 14.03
C GLU A 23 -3.18 15.17 14.98
N GLU A 24 -3.40 16.48 15.14
CA GLU A 24 -4.49 17.04 15.93
C GLU A 24 -5.86 16.62 15.36
N LEU A 25 -6.04 16.72 14.03
CA LEU A 25 -7.28 16.32 13.36
C LEU A 25 -7.57 14.82 13.56
N ALA A 26 -6.54 13.97 13.44
CA ALA A 26 -6.67 12.53 13.61
C ALA A 26 -7.00 12.11 15.06
N ALA A 27 -6.64 12.95 16.04
CA ALA A 27 -6.89 12.73 17.46
C ALA A 27 -8.17 13.39 17.98
N MET A 28 -8.90 14.15 17.15
CA MET A 28 -10.07 14.91 17.59
C MET A 28 -11.17 14.02 18.16
N ASP A 29 -11.80 14.49 19.24
CA ASP A 29 -12.97 13.86 19.82
C ASP A 29 -14.19 13.89 18.89
N GLY A 30 -15.13 12.97 19.09
CA GLY A 30 -16.41 12.92 18.36
C GLY A 30 -16.38 12.07 17.08
N SER A 31 -15.31 11.30 16.84
CA SER A 31 -15.26 10.28 15.81
C SER A 31 -14.95 8.89 16.41
N ASP A 32 -15.56 7.84 15.89
CA ASP A 32 -15.29 6.46 16.29
C ASP A 32 -14.19 5.84 15.41
N ILE A 33 -14.09 6.30 14.16
CA ILE A 33 -13.16 5.81 13.16
C ILE A 33 -12.50 6.98 12.41
N VAL A 34 -11.21 6.85 12.11
CA VAL A 34 -10.44 7.78 11.28
C VAL A 34 -10.06 7.08 9.98
N LEU A 35 -10.54 7.60 8.84
CA LEU A 35 -10.08 7.16 7.53
C LEU A 35 -8.83 7.95 7.14
N ASN A 36 -7.67 7.27 7.08
CA ASN A 36 -6.42 7.89 6.65
C ASN A 36 -6.11 7.54 5.19
N ALA A 37 -6.25 8.54 4.31
CA ALA A 37 -5.90 8.47 2.89
C ALA A 37 -4.84 9.50 2.48
N VAL A 38 -4.03 9.96 3.43
CA VAL A 38 -2.88 10.85 3.18
C VAL A 38 -1.82 10.07 2.41
N VAL A 39 -1.27 10.65 1.35
CA VAL A 39 -0.27 9.98 0.48
C VAL A 39 1.12 10.01 1.10
N GLY A 40 1.84 8.90 1.00
CA GLY A 40 3.24 8.76 1.41
C GLY A 40 3.42 8.73 2.93
N ILE A 41 4.67 8.89 3.37
CA ILE A 41 5.08 8.80 4.79
C ILE A 41 4.38 9.84 5.70
N ALA A 42 3.83 10.91 5.13
CA ALA A 42 3.12 11.94 5.90
C ALA A 42 1.89 11.42 6.65
N GLY A 43 1.30 10.30 6.20
CA GLY A 43 0.17 9.65 6.87
C GLY A 43 0.53 8.92 8.16
N LEU A 44 1.80 8.52 8.38
CA LEU A 44 2.20 7.68 9.51
C LEU A 44 1.94 8.34 10.87
N ALA A 45 2.34 9.59 11.04
CA ALA A 45 2.13 10.29 12.31
C ALA A 45 0.63 10.47 12.64
N ALA A 46 -0.20 10.78 11.64
CA ALA A 46 -1.65 10.88 11.80
C ALA A 46 -2.28 9.51 12.15
N THR A 47 -1.81 8.41 11.53
CA THR A 47 -2.21 7.03 11.88
C THR A 47 -1.92 6.74 13.35
N LEU A 48 -0.69 7.00 13.81
CA LEU A 48 -0.28 6.79 15.20
C LEU A 48 -1.06 7.68 16.18
N SER A 49 -1.37 8.93 15.78
CA SER A 49 -2.14 9.88 16.60
C SER A 49 -3.59 9.39 16.78
N ALA A 50 -4.24 8.93 15.70
CA ALA A 50 -5.58 8.34 15.78
C ALA A 50 -5.62 7.11 16.71
N ILE A 51 -4.68 6.18 16.53
CA ILE A 51 -4.57 4.96 17.34
C ILE A 51 -4.39 5.29 18.84
N LYS A 52 -3.43 6.19 19.15
CA LYS A 52 -3.15 6.62 20.54
C LYS A 52 -4.32 7.34 21.21
N SER A 53 -5.21 7.92 20.41
CA SER A 53 -6.44 8.57 20.89
C SER A 53 -7.61 7.59 21.00
N GLY A 54 -7.38 6.27 20.83
CA GLY A 54 -8.40 5.23 20.99
C GLY A 54 -9.39 5.16 19.82
N ARG A 55 -9.01 5.63 18.61
CA ARG A 55 -9.86 5.58 17.42
C ARG A 55 -9.51 4.37 16.57
N ASP A 56 -10.53 3.67 16.06
CA ASP A 56 -10.34 2.70 14.99
C ASP A 56 -9.82 3.42 13.73
N VAL A 57 -8.99 2.76 12.93
CA VAL A 57 -8.41 3.35 11.73
C VAL A 57 -8.80 2.56 10.50
N ALA A 58 -9.48 3.20 9.55
CA ALA A 58 -9.62 2.73 8.18
C ALA A 58 -8.40 3.20 7.37
N LEU A 59 -7.46 2.29 7.11
CA LEU A 59 -6.15 2.63 6.54
C LEU A 59 -6.14 2.44 5.03
N ALA A 60 -6.15 3.57 4.29
CA ALA A 60 -5.88 3.61 2.86
C ALA A 60 -4.42 3.98 2.54
N ASN A 61 -3.70 4.56 3.51
CA ASN A 61 -2.28 4.90 3.40
C ASN A 61 -1.41 3.69 3.71
N LYS A 62 -1.09 2.89 2.70
CA LYS A 62 -0.24 1.69 2.86
C LYS A 62 1.17 2.03 3.34
N GLU A 63 1.67 3.22 3.00
CA GLU A 63 3.00 3.67 3.39
C GLU A 63 3.17 3.75 4.92
N SER A 64 2.10 3.97 5.69
CA SER A 64 2.15 3.91 7.16
C SER A 64 2.59 2.55 7.69
N LEU A 65 2.08 1.45 7.13
CA LEU A 65 2.50 0.09 7.51
C LEU A 65 3.84 -0.29 6.88
N VAL A 66 4.11 0.15 5.66
CA VAL A 66 5.40 -0.13 5.00
C VAL A 66 6.56 0.52 5.76
N THR A 67 6.40 1.79 6.17
CA THR A 67 7.49 2.56 6.78
C THR A 67 7.57 2.41 8.28
N GLY A 68 6.45 2.25 8.96
CA GLY A 68 6.33 2.20 10.41
C GLY A 68 5.64 0.95 10.95
N GLY A 69 5.73 -0.19 10.24
CA GLY A 69 4.93 -1.40 10.51
C GLY A 69 4.87 -1.81 11.98
N SER A 70 6.02 -2.02 12.66
CA SER A 70 6.04 -2.38 14.08
C SER A 70 5.45 -1.27 14.96
N LEU A 71 5.74 0.01 14.67
CA LEU A 71 5.20 1.13 15.45
C LEU A 71 3.66 1.17 15.38
N VAL A 72 3.09 0.91 14.20
CA VAL A 72 1.64 0.90 13.98
C VAL A 72 1.00 -0.32 14.65
N THR A 73 1.53 -1.52 14.42
CA THR A 73 0.95 -2.76 14.95
C THR A 73 1.06 -2.84 16.48
N ASP A 74 2.16 -2.36 17.06
CA ASP A 74 2.32 -2.28 18.51
C ASP A 74 1.35 -1.26 19.10
N ALA A 75 1.21 -0.07 18.50
CA ALA A 75 0.25 0.93 18.96
C ALA A 75 -1.19 0.43 18.89
N VAL A 76 -1.58 -0.28 17.82
CA VAL A 76 -2.92 -0.92 17.68
C VAL A 76 -3.17 -1.89 18.83
N ARG A 77 -2.20 -2.76 19.14
CA ARG A 77 -2.31 -3.74 20.22
C ARG A 77 -2.41 -3.07 21.60
N GLU A 78 -1.55 -2.07 21.85
CA GLU A 78 -1.50 -1.36 23.14
C GLU A 78 -2.75 -0.55 23.44
N ASN A 79 -3.37 0.04 22.40
CA ASN A 79 -4.58 0.87 22.55
C ASN A 79 -5.88 0.09 22.30
N ASN A 80 -5.79 -1.21 21.95
CA ASN A 80 -6.95 -2.10 21.70
C ASN A 80 -7.94 -1.50 20.67
N VAL A 81 -7.42 -0.91 19.60
CA VAL A 81 -8.20 -0.37 18.49
C VAL A 81 -8.10 -1.30 17.28
N LYS A 82 -8.97 -1.08 16.29
CA LYS A 82 -8.97 -1.86 15.03
C LYS A 82 -8.24 -1.11 13.93
N LEU A 83 -7.52 -1.87 13.11
CA LEU A 83 -6.92 -1.40 11.88
C LEU A 83 -7.62 -2.08 10.71
N LEU A 84 -8.47 -1.33 10.01
CA LEU A 84 -9.33 -1.83 8.95
C LEU A 84 -8.71 -1.50 7.58
N PRO A 85 -8.38 -2.49 6.74
CA PRO A 85 -7.74 -2.22 5.46
C PRO A 85 -8.72 -1.64 4.44
N VAL A 86 -8.27 -0.60 3.76
CA VAL A 86 -8.99 0.06 2.65
C VAL A 86 -8.38 -0.32 1.29
N ASP A 87 -7.09 -0.66 1.24
CA ASP A 87 -6.48 -1.20 0.02
C ASP A 87 -7.27 -2.42 -0.46
N SER A 88 -7.58 -2.50 -1.77
CA SER A 88 -8.53 -3.48 -2.32
C SER A 88 -8.12 -4.91 -2.05
N GLU A 89 -6.84 -5.22 -2.18
CA GLU A 89 -6.30 -6.56 -1.97
C GLU A 89 -6.35 -6.96 -0.50
N HIS A 90 -5.98 -6.05 0.40
CA HIS A 90 -6.01 -6.31 1.84
C HIS A 90 -7.43 -6.36 2.39
N SER A 91 -8.33 -5.51 1.88
CA SER A 91 -9.76 -5.62 2.16
C SER A 91 -10.32 -6.98 1.73
N ALA A 92 -9.91 -7.48 0.56
CA ALA A 92 -10.32 -8.80 0.08
C ALA A 92 -9.86 -9.93 1.02
N ILE A 93 -8.60 -9.91 1.44
CA ILE A 93 -8.05 -10.87 2.40
C ILE A 93 -8.81 -10.77 3.73
N PHE A 94 -8.99 -9.56 4.25
CA PHE A 94 -9.76 -9.31 5.47
C PHE A 94 -11.18 -9.84 5.38
N GLN A 95 -11.86 -9.69 4.23
CA GLN A 95 -13.20 -10.22 3.99
C GLN A 95 -13.26 -11.75 3.97
N CYS A 96 -12.16 -12.42 3.67
CA CYS A 96 -12.04 -13.89 3.73
C CYS A 96 -11.70 -14.42 5.13
N LEU A 97 -11.26 -13.55 6.06
CA LEU A 97 -10.79 -13.91 7.40
C LEU A 97 -11.68 -13.27 8.47
N GLN A 98 -13.00 -13.56 8.47
CA GLN A 98 -13.95 -12.87 9.35
C GLN A 98 -14.11 -13.48 10.73
N ASP A 99 -13.53 -14.62 10.98
CA ASP A 99 -13.61 -15.31 12.27
C ASP A 99 -12.24 -15.80 12.74
N GLU A 100 -12.16 -16.09 14.04
CA GLU A 100 -10.91 -16.52 14.69
C GLU A 100 -10.39 -17.87 14.17
N TYR A 101 -11.28 -18.74 13.71
CA TYR A 101 -10.88 -20.07 13.21
C TYR A 101 -10.29 -19.97 11.81
N SER A 102 -10.87 -19.14 10.95
CA SER A 102 -10.32 -18.88 9.63
C SER A 102 -8.95 -18.18 9.71
N ALA A 103 -8.78 -17.22 10.63
CA ALA A 103 -7.48 -16.59 10.85
C ALA A 103 -6.42 -17.60 11.35
N LYS A 104 -6.76 -18.49 12.28
CA LYS A 104 -5.84 -19.53 12.78
C LYS A 104 -5.48 -20.61 11.77
N SER A 105 -6.36 -20.90 10.83
CA SER A 105 -6.14 -21.89 9.76
C SER A 105 -5.50 -21.31 8.49
N LEU A 106 -5.24 -20.02 8.45
CA LEU A 106 -4.58 -19.34 7.33
C LEU A 106 -3.18 -19.91 7.13
N GLN A 107 -2.95 -20.47 5.94
CA GLN A 107 -1.66 -21.02 5.52
C GLN A 107 -0.90 -20.08 4.59
N LYS A 108 -1.61 -19.43 3.67
CA LYS A 108 -1.02 -18.59 2.63
C LYS A 108 -1.99 -17.52 2.15
N ILE A 109 -1.45 -16.36 1.85
CA ILE A 109 -2.12 -15.31 1.09
C ILE A 109 -1.71 -15.41 -0.38
N LEU A 110 -2.70 -15.36 -1.28
CA LEU A 110 -2.51 -15.24 -2.71
C LEU A 110 -2.87 -13.79 -3.09
N LEU A 111 -1.87 -12.93 -3.05
CA LEU A 111 -1.99 -11.50 -3.31
C LEU A 111 -2.07 -11.26 -4.81
N THR A 112 -3.22 -10.79 -5.33
CA THR A 112 -3.38 -10.60 -6.76
C THR A 112 -2.79 -9.28 -7.25
N ALA A 113 -2.34 -9.25 -8.49
CA ALA A 113 -1.79 -8.09 -9.18
C ALA A 113 -2.39 -7.99 -10.58
N SER A 114 -2.66 -6.78 -11.08
CA SER A 114 -3.02 -6.58 -12.49
C SER A 114 -1.86 -6.89 -13.46
N GLY A 115 -0.62 -6.88 -12.93
CA GLY A 115 0.62 -6.98 -13.70
C GLY A 115 1.02 -5.67 -14.40
N GLY A 116 0.21 -4.61 -14.26
CA GLY A 116 0.48 -3.29 -14.84
C GLY A 116 0.45 -3.25 -16.38
N PRO A 117 0.85 -2.10 -16.98
CA PRO A 117 0.81 -1.90 -18.43
C PRO A 117 1.89 -2.71 -19.18
N PHE A 118 2.92 -3.18 -18.49
CA PHE A 118 4.08 -3.84 -19.09
C PHE A 118 4.14 -5.35 -18.86
N PHE A 119 3.04 -5.95 -18.39
CA PHE A 119 2.97 -7.40 -18.23
C PHE A 119 3.38 -8.15 -19.50
N GLY A 120 4.26 -9.16 -19.35
CA GLY A 120 4.76 -9.98 -20.45
C GLY A 120 5.86 -9.34 -21.30
N ARG A 121 6.27 -8.08 -21.02
CA ARG A 121 7.39 -7.44 -21.71
C ARG A 121 8.72 -7.84 -21.10
N THR A 122 9.70 -8.05 -21.95
CA THR A 122 11.09 -8.29 -21.56
C THR A 122 11.80 -7.02 -21.13
N ARG A 123 12.88 -7.14 -20.35
CA ARG A 123 13.72 -6.01 -19.96
C ARG A 123 14.23 -5.19 -21.16
N GLN A 124 14.52 -5.85 -22.31
CA GLN A 124 14.97 -5.17 -23.53
C GLN A 124 13.88 -4.26 -24.09
N GLU A 125 12.63 -4.72 -24.13
CA GLU A 125 11.49 -3.93 -24.61
C GLU A 125 11.14 -2.73 -23.69
N LEU A 126 11.59 -2.79 -22.43
CA LEU A 126 11.35 -1.73 -21.45
C LEU A 126 12.43 -0.62 -21.45
N GLN A 127 13.52 -0.78 -22.22
CA GLN A 127 14.62 0.20 -22.22
C GLN A 127 14.21 1.61 -22.66
N ASN A 128 13.26 1.69 -23.57
CA ASN A 128 12.85 2.96 -24.18
C ASN A 128 11.39 3.36 -23.88
N VAL A 129 10.76 2.74 -22.87
CA VAL A 129 9.39 3.11 -22.51
C VAL A 129 9.36 4.51 -21.89
N THR A 130 8.34 5.26 -22.29
CA THR A 130 8.13 6.63 -21.83
C THR A 130 7.24 6.65 -20.58
N LYS A 131 7.18 7.82 -19.91
CA LYS A 131 6.21 8.05 -18.85
C LYS A 131 4.76 7.87 -19.31
N ASP A 132 4.46 8.28 -20.55
CA ASP A 132 3.11 8.17 -21.09
C ASP A 132 2.71 6.71 -21.32
N ASP A 133 3.66 5.83 -21.68
CA ASP A 133 3.42 4.40 -21.76
C ASP A 133 3.18 3.79 -20.38
N ALA A 134 3.97 4.19 -19.39
CA ALA A 134 3.87 3.69 -18.03
C ALA A 134 2.60 4.17 -17.29
N LEU A 135 2.03 5.31 -17.69
CA LEU A 135 0.81 5.87 -17.10
C LEU A 135 -0.49 5.24 -17.67
N ARG A 136 -0.40 4.35 -18.67
CA ARG A 136 -1.58 3.68 -19.27
C ARG A 136 -1.94 2.40 -18.53
N HIS A 137 -2.55 2.53 -17.35
CA HIS A 137 -3.00 1.34 -16.61
C HIS A 137 -4.21 0.69 -17.29
N PRO A 138 -4.24 -0.67 -17.44
CA PRO A 138 -5.29 -1.36 -18.20
C PRO A 138 -6.68 -1.31 -17.55
N ASN A 139 -6.78 -1.34 -16.22
CA ASN A 139 -8.05 -1.56 -15.51
C ASN A 139 -8.43 -0.41 -14.56
N TRP A 140 -7.45 0.33 -14.02
CA TRP A 140 -7.68 1.32 -12.99
C TRP A 140 -7.33 2.73 -13.47
N SER A 141 -8.17 3.70 -13.08
CA SER A 141 -7.85 5.13 -13.21
C SER A 141 -7.31 5.64 -11.88
N MET A 142 -6.02 5.91 -11.81
CA MET A 142 -5.31 6.21 -10.57
C MET A 142 -4.40 7.44 -10.72
N GLY A 143 -3.88 7.95 -9.60
CA GLY A 143 -2.86 8.99 -9.60
C GLY A 143 -1.54 8.51 -10.26
N SER A 144 -0.72 9.45 -10.73
CA SER A 144 0.51 9.13 -11.48
C SER A 144 1.50 8.27 -10.70
N LYS A 145 1.73 8.56 -9.41
CA LYS A 145 2.68 7.79 -8.57
C LYS A 145 2.30 6.31 -8.50
N ILE A 146 1.08 5.99 -8.07
CA ILE A 146 0.62 4.62 -7.92
C ILE A 146 0.51 3.89 -9.28
N THR A 147 0.28 4.60 -10.38
CA THR A 147 0.28 4.02 -11.73
C THR A 147 1.69 3.57 -12.13
N ILE A 148 2.73 4.37 -11.83
CA ILE A 148 4.13 3.95 -12.03
C ILE A 148 4.49 2.80 -11.07
N ASP A 149 4.06 2.83 -9.82
CA ASP A 149 4.26 1.72 -8.88
C ASP A 149 3.62 0.42 -9.38
N SER A 150 2.45 0.49 -10.03
CA SER A 150 1.85 -0.67 -10.69
C SER A 150 2.69 -1.14 -11.88
N ALA A 151 3.20 -0.23 -12.70
CA ALA A 151 4.03 -0.54 -13.85
C ALA A 151 5.36 -1.22 -13.49
N THR A 152 5.94 -0.87 -12.34
CA THR A 152 7.20 -1.43 -11.81
C THR A 152 7.02 -2.65 -10.92
N LEU A 153 5.77 -3.05 -10.61
CA LEU A 153 5.39 -3.97 -9.54
C LEU A 153 5.81 -3.52 -8.12
N MET A 154 6.20 -2.25 -7.96
CA MET A 154 6.46 -1.69 -6.63
C MET A 154 5.20 -1.67 -5.77
N ASN A 155 4.05 -1.29 -6.34
CA ASN A 155 2.78 -1.30 -5.62
C ASN A 155 2.53 -2.67 -4.98
N LYS A 156 2.77 -3.75 -5.74
CA LYS A 156 2.59 -5.11 -5.23
C LYS A 156 3.65 -5.49 -4.19
N GLY A 157 4.85 -4.95 -4.31
CA GLY A 157 5.89 -5.09 -3.28
C GLY A 157 5.51 -4.39 -1.96
N LEU A 158 4.97 -3.16 -2.03
CA LEU A 158 4.47 -2.44 -0.85
C LEU A 158 3.29 -3.16 -0.21
N GLU A 159 2.37 -3.66 -1.00
CA GLU A 159 1.22 -4.44 -0.55
C GLU A 159 1.62 -5.77 0.10
N LEU A 160 2.67 -6.43 -0.39
CA LEU A 160 3.22 -7.62 0.26
C LEU A 160 3.72 -7.28 1.68
N ILE A 161 4.45 -6.17 1.83
CA ILE A 161 4.92 -5.69 3.14
C ILE A 161 3.73 -5.37 4.06
N GLU A 162 2.73 -4.67 3.53
CA GLU A 162 1.50 -4.34 4.27
C GLU A 162 0.76 -5.61 4.73
N ALA A 163 0.63 -6.63 3.87
CA ALA A 163 0.00 -7.90 4.21
C ALA A 163 0.74 -8.63 5.35
N VAL A 164 2.06 -8.62 5.35
CA VAL A 164 2.88 -9.18 6.45
C VAL A 164 2.51 -8.54 7.78
N TRP A 165 2.40 -7.22 7.83
CA TRP A 165 2.05 -6.49 9.05
C TRP A 165 0.59 -6.66 9.47
N LEU A 166 -0.35 -6.57 8.53
CA LEU A 166 -1.79 -6.65 8.82
C LEU A 166 -2.22 -8.03 9.31
N PHE A 167 -1.69 -9.09 8.69
CA PHE A 167 -2.15 -10.45 8.93
C PHE A 167 -1.16 -11.30 9.74
N GLY A 168 -0.01 -10.73 10.12
CA GLY A 168 0.97 -11.39 10.98
C GLY A 168 1.61 -12.65 10.37
N LEU A 169 1.70 -12.72 9.04
CA LEU A 169 2.31 -13.85 8.33
C LEU A 169 3.75 -13.54 7.92
N PRO A 170 4.62 -14.54 7.88
CA PRO A 170 5.95 -14.39 7.27
C PRO A 170 5.81 -14.12 5.76
N ALA A 171 6.76 -13.37 5.21
CA ALA A 171 6.72 -12.93 3.80
C ALA A 171 6.64 -14.11 2.81
N GLU A 172 7.21 -15.27 3.14
CA GLU A 172 7.20 -16.50 2.33
C GLU A 172 5.78 -17.09 2.17
N GLN A 173 4.87 -16.73 3.07
CA GLN A 173 3.45 -17.13 3.00
C GLN A 173 2.59 -16.11 2.23
N VAL A 174 3.17 -15.05 1.68
CA VAL A 174 2.49 -14.10 0.80
C VAL A 174 2.98 -14.31 -0.64
N GLN A 175 2.19 -15.00 -1.43
CA GLN A 175 2.49 -15.28 -2.83
C GLN A 175 1.80 -14.27 -3.75
N VAL A 176 2.58 -13.61 -4.61
CA VAL A 176 2.02 -12.72 -5.65
C VAL A 176 1.56 -13.54 -6.85
N VAL A 177 0.34 -13.31 -7.30
CA VAL A 177 -0.29 -13.95 -8.47
C VAL A 177 -0.83 -12.87 -9.40
N VAL A 178 -0.49 -12.91 -10.67
CA VAL A 178 -1.03 -11.96 -11.65
C VAL A 178 -2.43 -12.40 -12.09
N GLN A 179 -3.41 -11.53 -11.91
CA GLN A 179 -4.79 -11.71 -12.33
C GLN A 179 -5.21 -10.48 -13.17
N ARG A 180 -5.10 -10.64 -14.50
CA ARG A 180 -5.16 -9.53 -15.46
C ARG A 180 -6.47 -8.76 -15.45
N GLN A 181 -7.59 -9.43 -15.20
CA GLN A 181 -8.93 -8.83 -15.24
C GLN A 181 -9.24 -7.95 -14.01
N SER A 182 -8.45 -8.07 -12.93
CA SER A 182 -8.65 -7.37 -11.64
C SER A 182 -10.07 -7.59 -11.07
N ILE A 183 -10.61 -8.80 -11.24
CA ILE A 183 -11.91 -9.23 -10.71
C ILE A 183 -11.73 -9.96 -9.38
N ILE A 184 -10.69 -10.78 -9.26
CA ILE A 184 -10.30 -11.36 -7.98
C ILE A 184 -9.33 -10.39 -7.32
N HIS A 185 -9.76 -9.81 -6.20
CA HIS A 185 -8.97 -8.80 -5.51
C HIS A 185 -7.90 -9.39 -4.57
N SER A 186 -8.08 -10.58 -4.04
CA SER A 186 -7.09 -11.50 -3.45
C SER A 186 -7.76 -12.76 -2.95
N MET A 187 -6.93 -13.73 -2.53
CA MET A 187 -7.39 -15.04 -2.05
C MET A 187 -6.59 -15.43 -0.81
N VAL A 188 -7.18 -16.31 0.00
CA VAL A 188 -6.52 -16.96 1.14
C VAL A 188 -6.59 -18.47 0.97
N GLN A 189 -5.51 -19.15 1.27
CA GLN A 189 -5.44 -20.61 1.30
C GLN A 189 -5.34 -21.06 2.75
N PHE A 190 -6.19 -22.01 3.13
CA PHE A 190 -6.20 -22.61 4.46
C PHE A 190 -5.37 -23.88 4.55
N SER A 191 -5.17 -24.39 5.76
CA SER A 191 -4.36 -25.58 6.04
C SER A 191 -4.89 -26.87 5.41
N ASP A 192 -6.18 -26.91 5.06
CA ASP A 192 -6.80 -28.02 4.32
C ASP A 192 -6.68 -27.87 2.79
N ASN A 193 -5.92 -26.85 2.33
CA ASN A 193 -5.75 -26.44 0.93
C ASN A 193 -7.00 -25.85 0.26
N SER A 194 -8.08 -25.61 0.98
CA SER A 194 -9.19 -24.84 0.41
C SER A 194 -8.80 -23.38 0.22
N ILE A 195 -9.39 -22.72 -0.80
CA ILE A 195 -9.10 -21.33 -1.14
C ILE A 195 -10.39 -20.54 -1.12
N LEU A 196 -10.41 -19.42 -0.40
CA LEU A 196 -11.46 -18.41 -0.50
C LEU A 196 -10.93 -17.19 -1.25
N ALA A 197 -11.79 -16.58 -2.05
CA ALA A 197 -11.50 -15.40 -2.84
C ALA A 197 -12.61 -14.36 -2.71
N GLN A 198 -12.23 -13.09 -2.62
CA GLN A 198 -13.20 -12.01 -2.78
C GLN A 198 -13.16 -11.51 -4.22
N LEU A 199 -14.33 -11.45 -4.85
CA LEU A 199 -14.51 -10.99 -6.23
C LEU A 199 -15.39 -9.74 -6.23
N GLY A 200 -15.10 -8.85 -7.19
CA GLY A 200 -15.88 -7.62 -7.42
C GLY A 200 -15.37 -6.87 -8.64
N VAL A 201 -16.13 -5.87 -9.06
CA VAL A 201 -15.63 -4.90 -10.05
C VAL A 201 -14.48 -4.09 -9.46
N PRO A 202 -13.53 -3.56 -10.27
CA PRO A 202 -12.43 -2.74 -9.80
C PRO A 202 -12.92 -1.33 -9.40
N ASP A 203 -13.51 -1.24 -8.20
CA ASP A 203 -14.12 -0.02 -7.66
C ASP A 203 -13.78 0.14 -6.17
N MET A 204 -13.02 1.20 -5.86
CA MET A 204 -12.59 1.49 -4.49
C MET A 204 -13.73 1.79 -3.52
N ARG A 205 -14.93 2.12 -4.01
CA ARG A 205 -16.10 2.33 -3.14
C ARG A 205 -16.48 1.07 -2.36
N ILE A 206 -16.18 -0.12 -2.88
CA ILE A 206 -16.42 -1.40 -2.19
C ILE A 206 -15.57 -1.51 -0.91
N PRO A 207 -14.22 -1.49 -0.98
CA PRO A 207 -13.39 -1.63 0.21
C PRO A 207 -13.48 -0.42 1.16
N ILE A 208 -13.64 0.80 0.65
CA ILE A 208 -13.83 2.00 1.48
C ILE A 208 -15.11 1.87 2.31
N GLN A 209 -16.24 1.55 1.67
CA GLN A 209 -17.52 1.36 2.36
C GLN A 209 -17.40 0.26 3.40
N TYR A 210 -16.84 -0.90 3.04
CA TYR A 210 -16.73 -2.02 3.97
C TYR A 210 -15.89 -1.68 5.20
N ALA A 211 -14.78 -0.98 5.03
CA ALA A 211 -13.97 -0.52 6.17
C ALA A 211 -14.72 0.44 7.10
N LEU A 212 -15.60 1.29 6.55
CA LEU A 212 -16.36 2.27 7.33
C LEU A 212 -17.64 1.70 7.98
N THR A 213 -18.16 0.58 7.47
CA THR A 213 -19.42 -0.02 7.99
C THR A 213 -19.18 -1.36 8.70
N TRP A 214 -17.95 -1.85 8.69
CA TRP A 214 -17.63 -3.13 9.30
C TRP A 214 -18.14 -3.24 10.74
N PRO A 215 -18.75 -4.37 11.15
CA PRO A 215 -18.84 -5.65 10.41
C PRO A 215 -20.04 -5.76 9.44
N GLU A 216 -20.84 -4.74 9.29
CA GLU A 216 -22.06 -4.79 8.48
C GLU A 216 -21.77 -4.65 6.98
N ARG A 217 -22.60 -5.33 6.16
CA ARG A 217 -22.64 -5.17 4.71
C ARG A 217 -23.89 -4.41 4.33
N VAL A 218 -23.71 -3.16 3.94
CA VAL A 218 -24.81 -2.27 3.55
C VAL A 218 -24.88 -2.11 2.01
N PRO A 219 -26.03 -1.76 1.43
CA PRO A 219 -26.13 -1.47 0.00
C PRO A 219 -25.13 -0.38 -0.41
N GLY A 220 -24.38 -0.62 -1.49
CA GLY A 220 -23.32 0.27 -1.96
C GLY A 220 -23.59 0.84 -3.34
N PRO A 221 -22.87 1.90 -3.74
CA PRO A 221 -23.01 2.56 -5.04
C PRO A 221 -22.21 1.87 -6.17
N ALA A 222 -21.39 0.85 -5.86
CA ALA A 222 -20.63 0.13 -6.87
C ALA A 222 -21.56 -0.76 -7.73
N PRO A 223 -21.29 -0.90 -9.03
CA PRO A 223 -22.08 -1.77 -9.89
C PRO A 223 -21.87 -3.25 -9.53
N GLU A 224 -22.85 -4.08 -9.85
CA GLU A 224 -22.74 -5.53 -9.70
C GLU A 224 -21.74 -6.11 -10.71
N LEU A 225 -21.05 -7.18 -10.29
CA LEU A 225 -20.24 -7.99 -11.19
C LEU A 225 -21.18 -8.96 -11.95
N ASP A 226 -21.26 -8.76 -13.26
CA ASP A 226 -22.09 -9.60 -14.14
C ASP A 226 -21.31 -10.82 -14.62
N PHE A 227 -21.52 -11.96 -13.96
CA PHE A 227 -20.88 -13.23 -14.32
C PHE A 227 -21.26 -13.74 -15.72
N THR A 228 -22.36 -13.29 -16.30
CA THR A 228 -22.77 -13.70 -17.66
C THR A 228 -21.88 -13.07 -18.75
N LYS A 229 -21.19 -11.98 -18.41
CA LYS A 229 -20.22 -11.29 -19.28
C LYS A 229 -18.77 -11.67 -18.99
N LEU A 230 -18.52 -12.41 -17.93
CA LEU A 230 -17.19 -12.83 -17.52
C LEU A 230 -16.91 -14.21 -18.13
N HIS A 231 -16.09 -14.23 -19.18
CA HIS A 231 -15.81 -15.47 -19.92
C HIS A 231 -14.68 -16.30 -19.32
N GLU A 232 -13.67 -15.61 -18.75
CA GLU A 232 -12.48 -16.26 -18.18
C GLU A 232 -11.86 -15.46 -17.05
N LEU A 233 -11.15 -16.14 -16.18
CA LEU A 233 -10.24 -15.58 -15.17
C LEU A 233 -8.87 -16.23 -15.37
N THR A 234 -7.85 -15.42 -15.64
CA THR A 234 -6.50 -15.90 -15.94
C THR A 234 -5.57 -15.66 -14.77
N PHE A 235 -4.61 -16.57 -14.58
CA PHE A 235 -3.60 -16.48 -13.54
C PHE A 235 -2.23 -16.71 -14.14
N ASP A 236 -1.28 -15.84 -13.76
CA ASP A 236 0.11 -15.88 -14.19
C ASP A 236 1.06 -15.65 -13.01
N THR A 237 2.33 -15.90 -13.22
CA THR A 237 3.38 -15.57 -12.26
C THR A 237 3.90 -14.16 -12.46
N ALA A 238 4.30 -13.50 -11.36
CA ALA A 238 4.96 -12.20 -11.43
C ALA A 238 6.43 -12.39 -11.88
N ASP A 239 6.86 -11.60 -12.86
CA ASP A 239 8.26 -11.60 -13.34
C ASP A 239 9.12 -10.69 -12.47
N GLU A 240 9.68 -11.24 -11.39
CA GLU A 240 10.54 -10.51 -10.45
C GLU A 240 11.92 -10.18 -11.03
N ALA A 241 12.37 -10.90 -12.08
CA ALA A 241 13.65 -10.66 -12.72
C ALA A 241 13.62 -9.37 -13.58
N THR A 242 12.52 -9.17 -14.30
CA THR A 242 12.31 -7.94 -15.08
C THR A 242 11.88 -6.77 -14.18
N PHE A 243 10.97 -7.02 -13.24
CA PHE A 243 10.40 -5.99 -12.35
C PHE A 243 11.01 -6.07 -10.94
N ARG A 244 12.24 -5.56 -10.80
CA ARG A 244 13.08 -5.69 -9.59
C ARG A 244 12.47 -5.10 -8.33
N CYS A 245 11.53 -4.15 -8.43
CA CYS A 245 10.91 -3.53 -7.26
C CYS A 245 10.21 -4.54 -6.36
N LEU A 246 9.53 -5.54 -6.94
CA LEU A 246 8.88 -6.59 -6.14
C LEU A 246 9.90 -7.42 -5.38
N ALA A 247 10.99 -7.86 -6.05
CA ALA A 247 12.07 -8.61 -5.41
C ALA A 247 12.77 -7.79 -4.31
N ALA A 248 12.99 -6.48 -4.55
CA ALA A 248 13.57 -5.57 -3.57
C ALA A 248 12.68 -5.43 -2.32
N CYS A 249 11.36 -5.33 -2.48
CA CYS A 249 10.43 -5.28 -1.34
C CYS A 249 10.40 -6.59 -0.54
N LYS A 250 10.43 -7.75 -1.21
CA LYS A 250 10.56 -9.05 -0.54
C LYS A 250 11.85 -9.13 0.28
N LYS A 251 12.96 -8.68 -0.29
CA LYS A 251 14.25 -8.61 0.40
C LYS A 251 14.20 -7.64 1.58
N ALA A 252 13.58 -6.48 1.41
CA ALA A 252 13.46 -5.46 2.45
C ALA A 252 12.69 -5.98 3.67
N ILE A 253 11.52 -6.60 3.47
CA ILE A 253 10.74 -7.16 4.59
C ILE A 253 11.47 -8.33 5.25
N GLY A 254 12.21 -9.14 4.50
CA GLY A 254 13.05 -10.20 5.03
C GLY A 254 14.23 -9.68 5.87
N LYS A 255 14.81 -8.51 5.54
CA LYS A 255 15.81 -7.82 6.37
C LYS A 255 15.20 -7.24 7.65
N GLY A 256 13.94 -6.84 7.61
CA GLY A 256 13.24 -6.22 8.73
C GLY A 256 13.69 -4.80 9.06
N GLY A 257 13.34 -4.32 10.26
CA GLY A 257 13.69 -2.97 10.71
C GLY A 257 13.22 -1.88 9.74
N LEU A 258 14.10 -0.98 9.38
CA LEU A 258 13.81 0.15 8.48
C LEU A 258 14.02 -0.14 6.99
N ALA A 259 14.39 -1.37 6.60
CA ALA A 259 14.60 -1.69 5.18
C ALA A 259 13.36 -1.47 4.30
N PRO A 260 12.12 -1.79 4.74
CA PRO A 260 10.91 -1.43 3.99
C PRO A 260 10.71 0.09 3.84
N CYS A 261 11.05 0.88 4.87
CA CYS A 261 11.02 2.34 4.82
C CYS A 261 12.01 2.88 3.78
N ALA A 262 13.24 2.35 3.77
CA ALA A 262 14.25 2.71 2.79
C ALA A 262 13.82 2.40 1.35
N ALA A 263 13.22 1.22 1.12
CA ALA A 263 12.67 0.85 -0.19
C ALA A 263 11.59 1.82 -0.65
N ASN A 264 10.67 2.21 0.25
CA ASN A 264 9.62 3.17 -0.06
C ASN A 264 10.18 4.56 -0.38
N GLY A 265 11.09 5.10 0.46
CA GLY A 265 11.70 6.41 0.25
C GLY A 265 12.49 6.49 -1.05
N ALA A 266 13.25 5.43 -1.37
CA ALA A 266 13.96 5.31 -2.65
C ALA A 266 12.99 5.28 -3.84
N ASN A 267 11.91 4.53 -3.75
CA ASN A 267 10.90 4.46 -4.81
C ASN A 267 10.22 5.82 -5.05
N GLU A 268 9.80 6.50 -4.00
CA GLU A 268 9.14 7.81 -4.15
C GLU A 268 10.03 8.81 -4.87
N GLU A 269 11.31 8.86 -4.53
CA GLU A 269 12.27 9.76 -5.19
C GLU A 269 12.58 9.30 -6.63
N ALA A 270 12.77 8.01 -6.86
CA ALA A 270 13.01 7.47 -8.20
C ALA A 270 11.82 7.69 -9.14
N VAL A 271 10.59 7.47 -8.66
CA VAL A 271 9.37 7.73 -9.44
C VAL A 271 9.23 9.22 -9.77
N ARG A 272 9.52 10.12 -8.83
CA ARG A 272 9.54 11.56 -9.09
C ARG A 272 10.52 11.92 -10.21
N LEU A 273 11.74 11.40 -10.16
CA LEU A 273 12.77 11.63 -11.18
C LEU A 273 12.38 11.07 -12.54
N PHE A 274 11.74 9.89 -12.57
CA PHE A 274 11.22 9.31 -13.83
C PHE A 274 10.11 10.17 -14.43
N LEU A 275 9.16 10.65 -13.64
CA LEU A 275 8.08 11.53 -14.11
C LEU A 275 8.60 12.87 -14.61
N GLU A 276 9.72 13.35 -14.07
CA GLU A 276 10.46 14.53 -14.57
C GLU A 276 11.34 14.24 -15.80
N GLY A 277 11.43 12.98 -16.25
CA GLY A 277 12.25 12.58 -17.40
C GLY A 277 13.76 12.58 -17.13
N ARG A 278 14.17 12.51 -15.86
CA ARG A 278 15.58 12.54 -15.42
C ARG A 278 16.24 11.17 -15.36
N ILE A 279 15.46 10.11 -15.26
CA ILE A 279 15.93 8.73 -15.30
C ILE A 279 15.05 7.87 -16.21
N PRO A 280 15.57 6.78 -16.80
CA PRO A 280 14.77 5.82 -17.55
C PRO A 280 13.98 4.91 -16.59
N PHE A 281 12.94 4.27 -17.12
CA PHE A 281 12.00 3.41 -16.36
C PHE A 281 12.69 2.33 -15.53
N LEU A 282 13.60 1.58 -16.16
CA LEU A 282 14.31 0.48 -15.50
C LEU A 282 15.22 0.92 -14.35
N LYS A 283 15.66 2.18 -14.35
CA LYS A 283 16.51 2.74 -13.29
C LYS A 283 15.77 2.83 -11.96
N ILE A 284 14.42 2.92 -11.96
CA ILE A 284 13.62 2.92 -10.72
C ILE A 284 13.93 1.67 -9.90
N GLY A 285 13.77 0.48 -10.48
CA GLY A 285 14.02 -0.77 -9.79
C GLY A 285 15.47 -0.96 -9.36
N GLU A 286 16.43 -0.48 -10.16
CA GLU A 286 17.86 -0.52 -9.82
C GLU A 286 18.21 0.34 -8.61
N LEU A 287 17.61 1.53 -8.51
CA LEU A 287 17.82 2.43 -7.37
C LEU A 287 17.19 1.88 -6.09
N VAL A 288 15.96 1.34 -6.17
CA VAL A 288 15.29 0.72 -5.03
C VAL A 288 16.07 -0.49 -4.52
N GLU A 289 16.50 -1.38 -5.42
CA GLU A 289 17.32 -2.54 -5.07
C GLU A 289 18.65 -2.11 -4.43
N GLY A 290 19.33 -1.10 -5.01
CA GLY A 290 20.60 -0.59 -4.51
C GLY A 290 20.50 -0.01 -3.10
N VAL A 291 19.44 0.72 -2.77
CA VAL A 291 19.20 1.21 -1.40
C VAL A 291 19.00 0.05 -0.43
N VAL A 292 18.16 -0.91 -0.78
CA VAL A 292 17.91 -2.08 0.07
C VAL A 292 19.18 -2.89 0.30
N ASP A 293 20.12 -2.91 -0.65
CA ASP A 293 21.36 -3.64 -0.55
C ASP A 293 22.44 -2.93 0.27
N SER A 294 22.41 -1.60 0.30
CA SER A 294 23.52 -0.78 0.78
C SER A 294 23.67 -0.73 2.30
N GLU A 295 22.64 -1.02 3.11
CA GLU A 295 22.65 -0.75 4.55
C GLU A 295 22.13 -1.90 5.43
N ALA A 296 22.55 -1.86 6.72
CA ALA A 296 22.00 -2.72 7.78
C ALA A 296 20.89 -1.97 8.51
N PHE A 297 19.65 -2.42 8.32
CA PHE A 297 18.44 -1.76 8.84
C PHE A 297 17.82 -2.45 10.08
N GLY A 298 18.49 -3.42 10.68
CA GLY A 298 17.94 -4.24 11.76
C GLY A 298 17.78 -3.51 13.10
N GLY A 299 16.92 -4.04 13.97
CA GLY A 299 16.70 -3.58 15.34
C GLY A 299 15.43 -2.73 15.51
N PRO A 300 15.08 -2.42 16.78
CA PRO A 300 13.97 -1.53 17.09
C PRO A 300 14.27 -0.10 16.60
N TYR A 301 13.22 0.62 16.23
CA TYR A 301 13.32 1.98 15.69
C TYR A 301 12.18 2.85 16.21
N THR A 302 12.40 4.16 16.18
CA THR A 302 11.43 5.20 16.56
C THR A 302 10.83 5.87 15.31
N LEU A 303 9.84 6.72 15.52
CA LEU A 303 9.27 7.52 14.44
C LEU A 303 10.30 8.47 13.80
N ASP A 304 11.21 9.02 14.60
CA ASP A 304 12.30 9.89 14.11
C ASP A 304 13.29 9.11 13.25
N ASP A 305 13.59 7.85 13.60
CA ASP A 305 14.43 6.97 12.80
C ASP A 305 13.77 6.66 11.44
N VAL A 306 12.44 6.51 11.39
CA VAL A 306 11.68 6.33 10.13
C VAL A 306 11.86 7.55 9.22
N TYR A 307 11.72 8.76 9.74
CA TYR A 307 11.91 9.98 8.94
C TYR A 307 13.37 10.16 8.50
N ALA A 308 14.32 9.85 9.37
CA ALA A 308 15.74 9.89 9.02
C ALA A 308 16.09 8.88 7.91
N CYS A 309 15.54 7.67 7.99
CA CYS A 309 15.71 6.63 6.98
C CYS A 309 15.11 7.03 5.62
N ASP A 310 13.88 7.56 5.58
CA ASP A 310 13.26 8.06 4.35
C ASP A 310 14.13 9.16 3.71
N ALA A 311 14.61 10.12 4.50
CA ALA A 311 15.46 11.19 4.00
C ALA A 311 16.81 10.66 3.45
N ALA A 312 17.43 9.69 4.13
CA ALA A 312 18.67 9.05 3.70
C ALA A 312 18.48 8.27 2.40
N ALA A 313 17.37 7.51 2.27
CA ALA A 313 17.05 6.76 1.05
C ALA A 313 16.85 7.68 -0.16
N ARG A 314 16.14 8.81 0.02
CA ARG A 314 15.99 9.84 -1.03
C ARG A 314 17.34 10.44 -1.42
N ALA A 315 18.19 10.77 -0.45
CA ALA A 315 19.53 11.28 -0.70
C ALA A 315 20.41 10.28 -1.47
N TYR A 316 20.33 9.00 -1.14
CA TYR A 316 21.01 7.93 -1.88
C TYR A 316 20.59 7.93 -3.34
N VAL A 317 19.29 7.97 -3.64
CA VAL A 317 18.79 8.01 -5.01
C VAL A 317 19.35 9.19 -5.77
N LEU A 318 19.32 10.41 -5.19
CA LEU A 318 19.86 11.61 -5.81
C LEU A 318 21.36 11.51 -6.11
N ALA A 319 22.12 10.82 -5.28
CA ALA A 319 23.55 10.59 -5.48
C ALA A 319 23.86 9.56 -6.59
N HIS A 320 22.89 8.69 -6.96
CA HIS A 320 23.10 7.59 -7.91
C HIS A 320 22.28 7.74 -9.21
N VAL A 321 21.85 8.96 -9.51
CA VAL A 321 21.08 9.28 -10.76
C VAL A 321 21.94 9.23 -12.02
N SER A 322 23.25 9.47 -11.88
CA SER A 322 24.21 9.51 -12.99
C SER A 322 24.57 8.14 -13.56
#